data_413a563e351df810d1d3747cbda69a0d
#
_entry.id   413a563e351df810d1d3747cbda69a0d
#
_cell.length_a   1.000
_cell.length_b   1.000
_cell.length_c   1.000
_cell.angle_alpha   90.00
_cell.angle_beta   90.00
_cell.angle_gamma   90.00
#
_symmetry.space_group_name_H-M   'P 1'
#
loop_
_entity.id
_entity.type
_entity.pdbx_description
1 polymer ?
#
loop_
_entity_poly.entity_id
_entity_poly.type
_entity_poly.pdbx_seq_one_letter_code
_entity_poly.pdbx_strand_id
1 'polypeptide(L)'
;MKNLWISIKITLAMCVVLFVGYVLVLRLVAWVASPNDGEAPVVTYNGKVVGAANVGQVFTDSVYFWGRPSNVDYNRGGSGGSNKGTNNPEYLSEVESRIESFMAAHPYLSRGDVPSELVTASGSGLDPDISVRGAEVQIRRVAASRGMSEEDVRKIVEASVERPWLGLFGMRSATVNGKL
;
A
#
# COMPACT_ATOMS: atom_id res chain seq x y z
N MET A 1 -25.80 -41.21 -21.12
CA MET A 1 -26.75 -40.36 -20.39
C MET A 1 -26.58 -40.45 -18.85
N LYS A 2 -26.46 -41.67 -18.27
CA LYS A 2 -26.30 -41.84 -16.80
C LYS A 2 -25.08 -41.07 -16.24
N ASN A 3 -23.91 -41.14 -16.89
CA ASN A 3 -22.69 -40.44 -16.44
C ASN A 3 -22.83 -38.90 -16.54
N LEU A 4 -23.53 -38.40 -17.56
CA LEU A 4 -23.80 -36.98 -17.71
C LEU A 4 -24.65 -36.44 -16.51
N TRP A 5 -25.68 -37.17 -16.13
CA TRP A 5 -26.51 -36.82 -14.98
C TRP A 5 -25.74 -36.86 -13.66
N ILE A 6 -24.82 -37.83 -13.51
CA ILE A 6 -23.95 -37.89 -12.31
C ILE A 6 -23.01 -36.70 -12.28
N SER A 7 -22.38 -36.37 -13.41
CA SER A 7 -21.48 -35.19 -13.50
C SER A 7 -22.21 -33.90 -13.18
N ILE A 8 -23.39 -33.68 -13.73
CA ILE A 8 -24.21 -32.48 -13.43
C ILE A 8 -24.53 -32.41 -11.93
N LYS A 9 -24.96 -33.50 -11.30
CA LYS A 9 -25.25 -33.50 -9.85
C LYS A 9 -24.04 -33.19 -9.00
N ILE A 10 -22.89 -33.79 -9.34
CA ILE A 10 -21.63 -33.53 -8.62
C ILE A 10 -21.21 -32.06 -8.79
N THR A 11 -21.27 -31.54 -10.02
CA THR A 11 -20.94 -30.14 -10.28
C THR A 11 -21.83 -29.19 -9.48
N LEU A 12 -23.15 -29.40 -9.49
CA LEU A 12 -24.09 -28.59 -8.71
C LEU A 12 -23.83 -28.70 -7.19
N ALA A 13 -23.60 -29.92 -6.69
CA ALA A 13 -23.27 -30.11 -5.28
C ALA A 13 -21.98 -29.37 -4.91
N MET A 14 -20.94 -29.48 -5.72
CA MET A 14 -19.68 -28.75 -5.49
C MET A 14 -19.86 -27.23 -5.61
N CYS A 15 -20.69 -26.74 -6.52
CA CYS A 15 -21.03 -25.33 -6.57
C CYS A 15 -21.68 -24.85 -5.26
N VAL A 16 -22.64 -25.59 -4.71
CA VAL A 16 -23.27 -25.24 -3.44
C VAL A 16 -22.25 -25.25 -2.31
N VAL A 17 -21.41 -26.27 -2.23
CA VAL A 17 -20.38 -26.38 -1.17
C VAL A 17 -19.37 -25.22 -1.27
N LEU A 18 -18.89 -24.92 -2.48
CA LEU A 18 -17.82 -23.91 -2.66
C LEU A 18 -18.36 -22.48 -2.68
N PHE A 19 -19.45 -22.20 -3.38
CA PHE A 19 -19.96 -20.82 -3.50
C PHE A 19 -20.83 -20.40 -2.30
N VAL A 20 -21.46 -21.34 -1.64
CA VAL A 20 -22.30 -21.02 -0.47
C VAL A 20 -21.61 -21.45 0.82
N GLY A 21 -21.35 -22.74 0.99
CA GLY A 21 -20.80 -23.27 2.24
C GLY A 21 -19.44 -22.67 2.61
N TYR A 22 -18.50 -22.70 1.69
CA TYR A 22 -17.16 -22.15 1.93
C TYR A 22 -17.18 -20.65 2.20
N VAL A 23 -17.95 -19.88 1.41
CA VAL A 23 -18.06 -18.43 1.60
C VAL A 23 -18.69 -18.09 2.94
N LEU A 24 -19.72 -18.83 3.38
CA LEU A 24 -20.33 -18.64 4.69
C LEU A 24 -19.36 -18.94 5.84
N VAL A 25 -18.57 -20.01 5.71
CA VAL A 25 -17.54 -20.34 6.70
C VAL A 25 -16.49 -19.22 6.78
N LEU A 26 -16.00 -18.73 5.63
CA LEU A 26 -15.05 -17.60 5.61
C LEU A 26 -15.65 -16.34 6.23
N ARG A 27 -16.91 -16.02 5.91
CA ARG A 27 -17.59 -14.86 6.49
C ARG A 27 -17.76 -14.99 8.00
N LEU A 28 -18.12 -16.19 8.50
CA LEU A 28 -18.23 -16.46 9.91
C LEU A 28 -16.87 -16.30 10.63
N VAL A 29 -15.81 -16.86 10.05
CA VAL A 29 -14.44 -16.71 10.60
C VAL A 29 -14.01 -15.24 10.61
N ALA A 30 -14.26 -14.51 9.54
CA ALA A 30 -13.96 -13.09 9.45
C ALA A 30 -14.71 -12.30 10.53
N TRP A 31 -15.99 -12.57 10.71
CA TRP A 31 -16.81 -11.89 11.72
C TRP A 31 -16.35 -12.16 13.15
N VAL A 32 -15.90 -13.38 13.45
CA VAL A 32 -15.47 -13.75 14.83
C VAL A 32 -14.02 -13.37 15.11
N ALA A 33 -13.13 -13.50 14.12
CA ALA A 33 -11.68 -13.45 14.31
C ALA A 33 -10.99 -12.21 13.74
N SER A 34 -11.66 -11.44 12.85
CA SER A 34 -11.05 -10.26 12.24
C SER A 34 -11.45 -8.96 12.93
N PRO A 35 -10.59 -7.93 12.95
CA PRO A 35 -10.98 -6.58 13.34
C PRO A 35 -12.16 -6.08 12.48
N ASN A 36 -13.02 -5.24 13.04
CA ASN A 36 -14.18 -4.65 12.36
C ASN A 36 -15.13 -5.68 11.72
N ASP A 37 -15.35 -6.82 12.36
CA ASP A 37 -16.26 -7.89 11.87
C ASP A 37 -15.93 -8.37 10.45
N GLY A 38 -14.66 -8.26 10.05
CA GLY A 38 -14.18 -8.59 8.71
C GLY A 38 -14.45 -7.53 7.65
N GLU A 39 -14.91 -6.35 8.04
CA GLU A 39 -15.01 -5.20 7.12
C GLU A 39 -13.65 -4.51 6.96
N ALA A 40 -13.43 -3.92 5.78
CA ALA A 40 -12.20 -3.18 5.52
C ALA A 40 -12.09 -1.95 6.45
N PRO A 41 -10.93 -1.73 7.10
CA PRO A 41 -10.73 -0.55 7.92
C PRO A 41 -10.80 0.71 7.06
N VAL A 42 -11.54 1.70 7.55
CA VAL A 42 -11.73 2.98 6.85
C VAL A 42 -11.13 4.14 7.67
N VAL A 43 -10.65 5.14 6.96
CA VAL A 43 -10.22 6.41 7.55
C VAL A 43 -11.40 7.38 7.51
N THR A 44 -11.71 7.97 8.66
CA THR A 44 -12.78 8.96 8.77
C THR A 44 -12.19 10.33 9.14
N TYR A 45 -12.69 11.37 8.50
CA TYR A 45 -12.36 12.75 8.80
C TYR A 45 -13.64 13.56 8.92
N ASN A 46 -13.82 14.27 10.04
CA ASN A 46 -15.05 15.02 10.36
C ASN A 46 -16.34 14.17 10.20
N GLY A 47 -16.31 12.92 10.63
CA GLY A 47 -17.44 12.00 10.55
C GLY A 47 -17.76 11.44 9.14
N LYS A 48 -16.95 11.78 8.14
CA LYS A 48 -17.09 11.24 6.77
C LYS A 48 -15.97 10.24 6.48
N VAL A 49 -16.29 9.12 5.85
CA VAL A 49 -15.30 8.17 5.35
C VAL A 49 -14.57 8.83 4.18
N VAL A 50 -13.25 9.03 4.34
CA VAL A 50 -12.38 9.65 3.34
C VAL A 50 -11.53 8.66 2.58
N GLY A 51 -11.36 7.45 3.11
CA GLY A 51 -10.57 6.43 2.45
C GLY A 51 -10.63 5.08 3.14
N ALA A 52 -10.05 4.06 2.51
CA ALA A 52 -9.71 2.79 3.14
C ALA A 52 -8.29 2.90 3.72
N ALA A 53 -8.09 2.43 4.96
CA ALA A 53 -6.79 2.53 5.63
C ALA A 53 -5.69 1.73 4.91
N ASN A 54 -6.08 0.62 4.27
CA ASN A 54 -5.15 -0.29 3.58
C ASN A 54 -4.88 0.09 2.11
N VAL A 55 -5.37 1.24 1.66
CA VAL A 55 -5.20 1.69 0.27
C VAL A 55 -4.50 3.03 0.26
N GLY A 56 -3.35 3.07 -0.39
CA GLY A 56 -2.57 4.28 -0.58
C GLY A 56 -3.34 5.37 -1.34
N GLN A 57 -2.85 6.58 -1.24
CA GLN A 57 -3.37 7.76 -1.94
C GLN A 57 -2.22 8.52 -2.56
N VAL A 58 -2.53 9.29 -3.61
CA VAL A 58 -1.55 10.17 -4.26
C VAL A 58 -1.35 11.41 -3.40
N PHE A 59 -0.14 11.60 -2.91
CA PHE A 59 0.30 12.84 -2.26
C PHE A 59 1.45 13.42 -3.08
N THR A 60 1.26 14.61 -3.63
CA THR A 60 2.24 15.30 -4.48
C THR A 60 2.74 16.61 -3.88
N ASP A 61 2.03 17.15 -2.89
CA ASP A 61 2.42 18.37 -2.22
C ASP A 61 3.65 18.14 -1.32
N SER A 62 4.52 19.14 -1.21
CA SER A 62 5.74 19.09 -0.40
C SER A 62 5.50 18.94 1.11
N VAL A 63 4.32 19.29 1.60
CA VAL A 63 3.95 19.17 3.01
C VAL A 63 3.64 17.76 3.45
N TYR A 64 3.44 16.81 2.51
CA TYR A 64 3.12 15.41 2.80
C TYR A 64 4.30 14.49 2.51
N PHE A 65 4.34 13.35 3.19
CA PHE A 65 5.17 12.25 2.78
C PHE A 65 4.65 11.66 1.47
N TRP A 66 5.54 11.40 0.54
CA TRP A 66 5.20 10.78 -0.73
C TRP A 66 5.25 9.26 -0.58
N GLY A 67 4.22 8.60 -1.09
CA GLY A 67 4.12 7.16 -1.14
C GLY A 67 4.85 6.56 -2.36
N ARG A 68 4.65 5.27 -2.56
CA ARG A 68 5.21 4.53 -3.70
C ARG A 68 4.51 4.94 -5.00
N PRO A 69 5.20 4.90 -6.16
CA PRO A 69 4.54 5.04 -7.44
C PRO A 69 3.47 3.96 -7.67
N SER A 70 2.37 4.32 -8.30
CA SER A 70 1.28 3.43 -8.65
C SER A 70 1.10 3.35 -10.16
N ASN A 71 0.92 2.14 -10.71
CA ASN A 71 0.57 1.96 -12.12
C ASN A 71 -0.92 1.96 -12.41
N VAL A 72 -1.72 2.08 -11.36
CA VAL A 72 -3.19 2.12 -11.44
C VAL A 72 -3.74 3.41 -10.82
N ASP A 73 -2.88 4.41 -10.60
CA ASP A 73 -3.22 5.71 -10.00
C ASP A 73 -4.01 5.58 -8.69
N TYR A 74 -3.68 4.55 -7.90
CA TYR A 74 -4.40 4.18 -6.67
C TYR A 74 -5.91 3.92 -6.88
N ASN A 75 -6.30 3.54 -8.09
CA ASN A 75 -7.69 3.21 -8.38
C ASN A 75 -8.10 1.91 -7.68
N ARG A 76 -9.02 2.03 -6.74
CA ARG A 76 -9.54 0.90 -5.95
C ARG A 76 -10.35 -0.11 -6.75
N GLY A 77 -10.78 0.25 -7.95
CA GLY A 77 -11.50 -0.63 -8.87
C GLY A 77 -10.60 -1.67 -9.56
N GLY A 78 -9.27 -1.54 -9.43
CA GLY A 78 -8.33 -2.48 -10.03
C GLY A 78 -6.96 -2.41 -9.38
N SER A 79 -6.47 -3.54 -8.87
CA SER A 79 -5.11 -3.70 -8.36
C SER A 79 -4.22 -4.25 -9.46
N GLY A 80 -3.02 -3.68 -9.63
CA GLY A 80 -2.06 -4.18 -10.62
C GLY A 80 -0.71 -3.48 -10.58
N GLY A 81 0.33 -4.24 -10.91
CA GLY A 81 1.68 -3.73 -11.09
C GLY A 81 1.99 -3.40 -12.56
N SER A 82 3.17 -2.84 -12.81
CA SER A 82 3.63 -2.52 -14.17
C SER A 82 3.84 -3.76 -15.04
N ASN A 83 4.16 -4.88 -14.42
CA ASN A 83 4.56 -6.12 -15.09
C ASN A 83 5.71 -5.95 -16.11
N LYS A 84 6.45 -4.83 -16.01
CA LYS A 84 7.61 -4.54 -16.86
C LYS A 84 8.85 -5.24 -16.30
N GLY A 85 9.61 -5.89 -17.19
CA GLY A 85 10.87 -6.52 -16.80
C GLY A 85 11.94 -5.51 -16.42
N THR A 86 12.89 -5.91 -15.59
CA THR A 86 13.99 -5.06 -15.11
C THR A 86 14.94 -4.58 -16.21
N ASN A 87 14.94 -5.23 -17.38
CA ASN A 87 15.71 -4.86 -18.56
C ASN A 87 14.90 -4.14 -19.64
N ASN A 88 13.64 -3.79 -19.35
CA ASN A 88 12.81 -3.04 -20.30
C ASN A 88 13.28 -1.57 -20.37
N PRO A 89 13.69 -1.07 -21.56
CA PRO A 89 14.24 0.29 -21.69
C PRO A 89 13.25 1.39 -21.28
N GLU A 90 11.96 1.20 -21.60
CA GLU A 90 10.91 2.14 -21.23
C GLU A 90 10.75 2.22 -19.70
N TYR A 91 10.76 1.05 -19.02
CA TYR A 91 10.70 1.00 -17.57
C TYR A 91 11.92 1.69 -16.92
N LEU A 92 13.11 1.44 -17.44
CA LEU A 92 14.32 2.09 -16.94
C LEU A 92 14.26 3.61 -17.10
N SER A 93 13.76 4.10 -18.24
CA SER A 93 13.56 5.53 -18.48
C SER A 93 12.53 6.14 -17.51
N GLU A 94 11.42 5.44 -17.21
CA GLU A 94 10.44 5.88 -16.22
C GLU A 94 11.05 5.97 -14.82
N VAL A 95 11.82 4.95 -14.41
CA VAL A 95 12.49 4.94 -13.10
C VAL A 95 13.51 6.09 -13.02
N GLU A 96 14.26 6.34 -14.08
CA GLU A 96 15.21 7.45 -14.14
C GLU A 96 14.51 8.79 -13.95
N SER A 97 13.46 9.05 -14.69
CA SER A 97 12.66 10.27 -14.55
C SER A 97 12.08 10.46 -13.14
N ARG A 98 11.68 9.36 -12.48
CA ARG A 98 11.21 9.41 -11.09
C ARG A 98 12.35 9.72 -10.11
N ILE A 99 13.55 9.17 -10.33
CA ILE A 99 14.73 9.49 -9.52
C ILE A 99 15.06 10.98 -9.65
N GLU A 100 15.11 11.52 -10.87
CA GLU A 100 15.40 12.94 -11.12
C GLU A 100 14.35 13.84 -10.43
N SER A 101 13.07 13.52 -10.57
CA SER A 101 11.97 14.25 -9.94
C SER A 101 12.04 14.19 -8.42
N PHE A 102 12.37 13.04 -7.86
CA PHE A 102 12.53 12.88 -6.41
C PHE A 102 13.73 13.68 -5.88
N MET A 103 14.87 13.62 -6.56
CA MET A 103 16.07 14.38 -6.19
C MET A 103 15.85 15.91 -6.33
N ALA A 104 15.11 16.36 -7.33
CA ALA A 104 14.76 17.79 -7.47
C ALA A 104 14.00 18.32 -6.25
N ALA A 105 13.12 17.49 -5.65
CA ALA A 105 12.41 17.83 -4.43
C ALA A 105 13.25 17.61 -3.15
N HIS A 106 14.34 16.86 -3.23
CA HIS A 106 15.22 16.51 -2.12
C HIS A 106 16.70 16.82 -2.46
N PRO A 107 17.08 18.10 -2.68
CA PRO A 107 18.41 18.50 -3.19
C PRO A 107 19.57 18.15 -2.25
N TYR A 108 19.27 17.70 -1.05
CA TYR A 108 20.25 17.26 -0.04
C TYR A 108 20.59 15.77 -0.15
N LEU A 109 19.92 15.00 -1.02
CA LEU A 109 20.19 13.59 -1.25
C LEU A 109 21.11 13.38 -2.46
N SER A 110 21.96 12.37 -2.39
CA SER A 110 22.64 11.81 -3.56
C SER A 110 21.76 10.72 -4.21
N ARG A 111 22.06 10.38 -5.46
CA ARG A 111 21.35 9.31 -6.17
C ARG A 111 21.33 7.98 -5.41
N GLY A 112 22.44 7.65 -4.74
CA GLY A 112 22.58 6.42 -3.95
C GLY A 112 21.73 6.39 -2.68
N ASP A 113 21.24 7.55 -2.22
CA ASP A 113 20.42 7.66 -1.03
C ASP A 113 18.92 7.49 -1.33
N VAL A 114 18.51 7.57 -2.60
CA VAL A 114 17.12 7.44 -3.02
C VAL A 114 16.64 6.00 -2.81
N PRO A 115 15.66 5.75 -1.92
CA PRO A 115 15.12 4.42 -1.71
C PRO A 115 14.41 3.91 -2.96
N SER A 116 14.69 2.66 -3.35
CA SER A 116 14.16 2.07 -4.59
C SER A 116 12.63 2.02 -4.61
N GLU A 117 11.99 1.80 -3.48
CA GLU A 117 10.52 1.75 -3.38
C GLU A 117 9.84 3.09 -3.68
N LEU A 118 10.54 4.22 -3.52
CA LEU A 118 9.97 5.54 -3.84
C LEU A 118 10.04 5.90 -5.33
N VAL A 119 10.72 5.07 -6.12
CA VAL A 119 10.87 5.27 -7.59
C VAL A 119 10.39 4.08 -8.41
N THR A 120 10.09 2.97 -7.75
CA THR A 120 9.52 1.76 -8.38
C THR A 120 8.09 1.53 -7.94
N ALA A 121 7.21 1.24 -8.89
CA ALA A 121 5.81 1.00 -8.59
C ALA A 121 5.61 -0.22 -7.67
N SER A 122 4.62 -0.14 -6.78
CA SER A 122 4.22 -1.28 -5.97
C SER A 122 3.56 -2.37 -6.81
N GLY A 123 3.63 -3.62 -6.35
CA GLY A 123 3.02 -4.75 -7.06
C GLY A 123 1.50 -4.69 -7.12
N SER A 124 0.86 -4.07 -6.13
CA SER A 124 -0.59 -3.86 -6.09
C SER A 124 -1.03 -2.56 -6.77
N GLY A 125 -0.14 -1.56 -6.84
CA GLY A 125 -0.50 -0.18 -7.19
C GLY A 125 -1.35 0.53 -6.13
N LEU A 126 -1.56 -0.10 -4.97
CA LEU A 126 -2.43 0.41 -3.89
C LEU A 126 -1.72 0.46 -2.53
N ASP A 127 -0.41 0.20 -2.48
CA ASP A 127 0.37 0.08 -1.25
C ASP A 127 0.42 1.41 -0.48
N PRO A 128 -0.11 1.48 0.76
CA PRO A 128 -0.08 2.68 1.57
C PRO A 128 1.25 2.87 2.33
N ASP A 129 2.13 1.88 2.30
CA ASP A 129 3.29 1.82 3.15
C ASP A 129 4.59 2.17 2.41
N ILE A 130 5.50 2.78 3.15
CA ILE A 130 6.89 3.00 2.75
C ILE A 130 7.82 2.42 3.81
N SER A 131 9.08 2.17 3.46
CA SER A 131 10.07 1.77 4.46
C SER A 131 10.36 2.90 5.45
N VAL A 132 10.88 2.57 6.62
CA VAL A 132 11.35 3.58 7.60
C VAL A 132 12.37 4.51 6.94
N ARG A 133 13.29 3.95 6.13
CA ARG A 133 14.26 4.75 5.37
C ARG A 133 13.56 5.66 4.35
N GLY A 134 12.52 5.17 3.68
CA GLY A 134 11.70 5.96 2.75
C GLY A 134 11.03 7.16 3.42
N ALA A 135 10.62 7.02 4.68
CA ALA A 135 10.13 8.14 5.47
C ALA A 135 11.28 9.07 5.90
N GLU A 136 12.39 8.52 6.43
CA GLU A 136 13.52 9.30 6.95
C GLU A 136 14.11 10.27 5.92
N VAL A 137 14.30 9.84 4.68
CA VAL A 137 14.87 10.71 3.63
C VAL A 137 13.96 11.89 3.27
N GLN A 138 12.69 11.85 3.61
CA GLN A 138 11.72 12.90 3.35
C GLN A 138 11.53 13.89 4.52
N ILE A 139 12.01 13.56 5.73
CA ILE A 139 11.80 14.35 6.96
C ILE A 139 12.19 15.81 6.75
N ARG A 140 13.38 16.07 6.22
CA ARG A 140 13.91 17.44 6.04
C ARG A 140 13.01 18.29 5.13
N ARG A 141 12.51 17.72 4.03
CA ARG A 141 11.59 18.43 3.11
C ARG A 141 10.26 18.73 3.81
N VAL A 142 9.67 17.73 4.47
CA VAL A 142 8.38 17.88 5.15
C VAL A 142 8.49 18.89 6.30
N ALA A 143 9.55 18.80 7.12
CA ALA A 143 9.81 19.73 8.21
C ALA A 143 9.91 21.18 7.70
N ALA A 144 10.72 21.42 6.65
CA ALA A 144 10.87 22.72 6.04
C ALA A 144 9.54 23.26 5.49
N SER A 145 8.76 22.41 4.80
CA SER A 145 7.48 22.81 4.20
C SER A 145 6.38 23.10 5.23
N ARG A 146 6.44 22.47 6.41
CA ARG A 146 5.48 22.66 7.51
C ARG A 146 5.94 23.69 8.55
N GLY A 147 7.16 24.19 8.46
CA GLY A 147 7.75 25.07 9.49
C GLY A 147 7.97 24.37 10.83
N MET A 148 8.20 23.05 10.82
CA MET A 148 8.44 22.21 11.99
C MET A 148 9.94 21.89 12.12
N SER A 149 10.37 21.47 13.32
CA SER A 149 11.71 20.91 13.49
C SER A 149 11.79 19.51 12.87
N GLU A 150 12.97 19.13 12.34
CA GLU A 150 13.18 17.77 11.83
C GLU A 150 12.99 16.72 12.96
N GLU A 151 13.33 17.08 14.19
CA GLU A 151 13.17 16.21 15.37
C GLU A 151 11.69 15.91 15.66
N ASP A 152 10.80 16.90 15.56
CA ASP A 152 9.37 16.70 15.79
C ASP A 152 8.75 15.85 14.67
N VAL A 153 9.14 16.08 13.40
CA VAL A 153 8.70 15.25 12.30
C VAL A 153 9.23 13.81 12.45
N ARG A 154 10.47 13.63 12.90
CA ARG A 154 11.05 12.30 13.19
C ARG A 154 10.24 11.54 14.24
N LYS A 155 9.85 12.20 15.34
CA LYS A 155 9.00 11.60 16.39
C LYS A 155 7.65 11.12 15.82
N ILE A 156 7.05 11.90 14.92
CA ILE A 156 5.81 11.50 14.23
C ILE A 156 6.04 10.23 13.39
N VAL A 157 7.13 10.19 12.61
CA VAL A 157 7.50 9.02 11.82
C VAL A 157 7.69 7.80 12.72
N GLU A 158 8.49 7.93 13.80
CA GLU A 158 8.74 6.83 14.74
C GLU A 158 7.48 6.30 15.41
N ALA A 159 6.55 7.19 15.77
CA ALA A 159 5.25 6.83 16.33
C ALA A 159 4.33 6.11 15.33
N SER A 160 4.57 6.33 14.02
CA SER A 160 3.78 5.73 12.93
C SER A 160 4.38 4.42 12.41
N VAL A 161 5.57 4.01 12.92
CA VAL A 161 6.22 2.77 12.48
C VAL A 161 5.49 1.56 13.04
N GLU A 162 5.00 0.73 12.16
CA GLU A 162 4.47 -0.59 12.50
C GLU A 162 5.61 -1.60 12.62
N ARG A 163 5.60 -2.36 13.70
CA ARG A 163 6.63 -3.38 13.98
C ARG A 163 6.15 -4.76 13.53
N PRO A 164 7.08 -5.66 13.16
CA PRO A 164 6.74 -7.04 12.86
C PRO A 164 5.91 -7.68 13.97
N TRP A 165 4.88 -8.41 13.59
CA TRP A 165 4.06 -9.17 14.54
C TRP A 165 4.93 -10.23 15.26
N LEU A 166 4.87 -10.27 16.58
CA LEU A 166 5.75 -11.06 17.46
C LEU A 166 7.25 -10.83 17.23
N GLY A 167 7.66 -9.76 16.55
CA GLY A 167 9.06 -9.53 16.17
C GLY A 167 9.60 -10.44 15.06
N LEU A 168 8.75 -11.28 14.44
CA LEU A 168 9.15 -12.32 13.48
C LEU A 168 8.45 -12.16 12.12
N PHE A 169 7.21 -11.70 12.10
CA PHE A 169 6.38 -11.69 10.88
C PHE A 169 6.11 -10.27 10.40
N GLY A 170 6.51 -9.97 9.17
CA GLY A 170 6.36 -8.67 8.52
C GLY A 170 7.65 -7.85 8.53
N MET A 171 7.64 -6.74 7.80
CA MET A 171 8.71 -5.75 7.75
C MET A 171 8.31 -4.53 8.60
N ARG A 172 9.30 -3.75 9.04
CA ARG A 172 9.04 -2.44 9.63
C ARG A 172 8.64 -1.48 8.50
N SER A 173 7.48 -0.91 8.59
CA SER A 173 6.95 0.04 7.61
C SER A 173 6.33 1.25 8.29
N ALA A 174 6.19 2.35 7.55
CA ALA A 174 5.48 3.53 7.95
C ALA A 174 4.30 3.77 6.98
N THR A 175 3.08 3.83 7.53
CA THR A 175 1.88 4.03 6.72
C THR A 175 1.69 5.51 6.44
N VAL A 176 1.68 5.89 5.16
CA VAL A 176 1.55 7.29 4.72
C VAL A 176 0.11 7.81 4.86
N ASN A 177 -0.88 6.94 4.80
CA ASN A 177 -2.28 7.31 4.90
C ASN A 177 -2.70 7.70 6.32
N GLY A 178 -2.85 8.99 6.57
CA GLY A 178 -3.48 9.52 7.76
C GLY A 178 -2.68 9.41 9.07
N LYS A 179 -1.47 8.80 9.05
CA LYS A 179 -0.55 8.75 10.18
C LYS A 179 0.66 9.67 9.99
N LEU A 180 1.05 9.92 8.76
CA LEU A 180 2.09 10.84 8.30
C LEU A 180 1.48 11.89 7.37
#